data_145ec15cd8ca58e0e6fd0779ec5709d9
#
_entry.id   145ec15cd8ca58e0e6fd0779ec5709d9
#
_cell.length_a   1.000
_cell.length_b   1.000
_cell.length_c   1.000
_cell.angle_alpha   90.00
_cell.angle_beta   90.00
_cell.angle_gamma   90.00
#
_symmetry.space_group_name_H-M   'P 1'
#
loop_
_entity.id
_entity.type
_entity.pdbx_description
1 polymer ?
#
loop_
_entity_poly.entity_id
_entity_poly.type
_entity_poly.pdbx_seq_one_letter_code
_entity_poly.pdbx_strand_id
1 'polypeptide(L)'
;MKDLNMVNLTGNLTRDVEMRYTPSGESVATFGIAVNRSFKNSAGEYEADFIDCVVWKKLAELCSQYLAKGSKVLVSGRLQTRNYETPEGQRRKVWEVVAEDIKFLSKKQED
;
A
#
# COMPACT_ATOMS: atom_id res chain seq x y z
N MET A 1 -22.19 16.49 -4.88
CA MET A 1 -21.88 15.33 -5.73
C MET A 1 -20.52 14.79 -5.37
N LYS A 2 -20.39 13.49 -5.25
CA LYS A 2 -19.10 12.87 -5.02
C LYS A 2 -18.40 12.62 -6.36
N ASP A 3 -17.12 12.90 -6.40
CA ASP A 3 -16.32 12.49 -7.53
C ASP A 3 -15.96 11.01 -7.41
N LEU A 4 -15.77 10.37 -8.55
CA LEU A 4 -15.30 8.99 -8.59
C LEU A 4 -13.82 8.97 -8.22
N ASN A 5 -13.46 8.10 -7.27
CA ASN A 5 -12.07 7.88 -6.87
C ASN A 5 -11.92 6.41 -6.56
N MET A 6 -11.43 5.64 -7.53
CA MET A 6 -11.31 4.20 -7.42
C MET A 6 -9.98 3.75 -7.99
N VAL A 7 -9.28 2.92 -7.22
CA VAL A 7 -7.99 2.36 -7.60
C VAL A 7 -8.03 0.86 -7.36
N ASN A 8 -7.61 0.09 -8.34
CA ASN A 8 -7.46 -1.36 -8.23
C ASN A 8 -6.08 -1.73 -8.75
N LEU A 9 -5.26 -2.32 -7.89
CA LEU A 9 -3.87 -2.65 -8.24
C LEU A 9 -3.54 -4.05 -7.74
N THR A 10 -2.80 -4.79 -8.54
CA THR A 10 -2.14 -5.99 -8.04
C THR A 10 -0.65 -5.70 -7.94
N GLY A 11 -0.02 -6.29 -6.95
CA GLY A 11 1.41 -6.11 -6.77
C GLY A 11 1.93 -6.95 -5.63
N ASN A 12 3.24 -6.91 -5.45
CA ASN A 12 3.90 -7.65 -4.38
C ASN A 12 4.42 -6.68 -3.33
N LEU A 13 4.25 -7.04 -2.06
CA LEU A 13 4.74 -6.21 -0.97
C LEU A 13 6.26 -6.04 -1.06
N THR A 14 6.71 -4.80 -0.92
CA THR A 14 8.14 -4.45 -0.98
C THR A 14 8.81 -4.53 0.39
N ARG A 15 8.01 -4.58 1.45
CA ARG A 15 8.48 -4.67 2.82
C ARG A 15 7.37 -5.31 3.66
N ASP A 16 7.71 -5.69 4.88
CA ASP A 16 6.71 -6.20 5.81
C ASP A 16 5.73 -5.10 6.18
N VAL A 17 4.54 -5.51 6.59
CA VAL A 17 3.49 -4.58 7.03
C VAL A 17 3.92 -3.94 8.34
N GLU A 18 3.84 -2.61 8.38
CA GLU A 18 4.07 -1.84 9.60
C GLU A 18 2.73 -1.48 10.22
N MET A 19 2.46 -2.01 11.40
CA MET A 19 1.23 -1.69 12.11
C MET A 19 1.51 -0.82 13.32
N ARG A 20 0.65 0.16 13.55
CA ARG A 20 0.72 1.03 14.70
C ARG A 20 -0.70 1.38 15.15
N TYR A 21 -0.79 2.04 16.30
CA TYR A 21 -2.08 2.48 16.84
C TYR A 21 -2.08 3.99 16.97
N THR A 22 -3.21 4.60 16.62
CA THR A 22 -3.38 6.04 16.79
C THR A 22 -3.55 6.35 18.29
N PRO A 23 -3.43 7.64 18.69
CA PRO A 23 -3.69 8.00 20.09
C PRO A 23 -5.08 7.60 20.59
N SER A 24 -6.06 7.48 19.70
CA SER A 24 -7.41 7.02 20.08
C SER A 24 -7.52 5.49 20.09
N GLY A 25 -6.44 4.77 19.79
CA GLY A 25 -6.42 3.31 19.89
C GLY A 25 -6.83 2.57 18.61
N GLU A 26 -7.02 3.26 17.51
CA GLU A 26 -7.35 2.62 16.24
C GLU A 26 -6.10 2.05 15.58
N SER A 27 -6.23 0.85 15.02
CA SER A 27 -5.13 0.24 14.29
C SER A 27 -5.03 0.82 12.87
N VAL A 28 -3.80 1.07 12.45
CA VAL A 28 -3.49 1.52 11.09
C VAL A 28 -2.22 0.81 10.66
N ALA A 29 -2.22 0.33 9.41
CA ALA A 29 -1.07 -0.35 8.87
C ALA A 29 -0.66 0.30 7.54
N THR A 30 0.63 0.28 7.27
CA THR A 30 1.18 0.76 6.01
C THR A 30 2.06 -0.30 5.40
N PHE A 31 2.07 -0.34 4.08
CA PHE A 31 2.98 -1.18 3.33
C PHE A 31 3.14 -0.59 1.92
N GLY A 32 4.14 -1.06 1.21
CA GLY A 32 4.35 -0.67 -0.18
C GLY A 32 4.15 -1.87 -1.09
N ILE A 33 3.67 -1.63 -2.28
CA ILE A 33 3.59 -2.68 -3.30
C ILE A 33 4.36 -2.24 -4.55
N ALA A 34 4.94 -3.23 -5.23
CA ALA A 34 5.55 -3.04 -6.53
C ALA A 34 4.57 -3.53 -7.59
N VAL A 35 4.17 -2.61 -8.45
CA VAL A 35 3.22 -2.88 -9.54
C VAL A 35 4.03 -2.87 -10.83
N ASN A 36 4.21 -4.04 -11.42
CA ASN A 36 4.98 -4.15 -12.66
C ASN A 36 4.23 -3.53 -13.81
N ARG A 37 4.93 -2.74 -14.61
CA ARG A 37 4.35 -2.20 -15.84
C ARG A 37 4.21 -3.31 -16.87
N SER A 38 3.24 -3.15 -17.75
CA SER A 38 2.93 -4.17 -18.75
C SER A 38 3.86 -4.14 -19.97
N PHE A 39 4.71 -3.12 -20.07
CA PHE A 39 5.62 -2.96 -21.23
C PHE A 39 7.06 -2.95 -20.76
N LYS A 40 7.94 -3.53 -21.58
CA LYS A 40 9.37 -3.47 -21.36
C LYS A 40 9.90 -2.08 -21.73
N ASN A 41 10.92 -1.63 -21.00
CA ASN A 41 11.62 -0.39 -21.35
C ASN A 41 12.59 -0.63 -22.52
N SER A 42 13.34 0.40 -22.92
CA SER A 42 14.27 0.32 -24.04
C SER A 42 15.40 -0.69 -23.82
N ALA A 43 15.69 -1.05 -22.56
CA ALA A 43 16.70 -2.05 -22.23
C ALA A 43 16.14 -3.47 -22.17
N GLY A 44 14.85 -3.66 -22.49
CA GLY A 44 14.21 -4.97 -22.47
C GLY A 44 13.78 -5.42 -21.08
N GLU A 45 13.70 -4.53 -20.12
CA GLU A 45 13.37 -4.85 -18.75
C GLU A 45 12.01 -4.26 -18.37
N TYR A 46 11.28 -4.96 -17.49
CA TYR A 46 10.04 -4.44 -16.92
C TYR A 46 10.36 -3.52 -15.75
N GLU A 47 9.77 -2.35 -15.78
CA GLU A 47 9.85 -1.41 -14.66
C GLU A 47 8.66 -1.62 -13.74
N ALA A 48 8.79 -1.20 -12.51
CA ALA A 48 7.73 -1.26 -11.52
C ALA A 48 7.46 0.12 -10.95
N ASP A 49 6.22 0.37 -10.64
CA ASP A 49 5.82 1.53 -9.87
C ASP A 49 5.64 1.11 -8.42
N PHE A 50 6.17 1.92 -7.51
CA PHE A 50 6.11 1.64 -6.07
C PHE A 50 5.04 2.50 -5.46
N ILE A 51 4.03 1.85 -4.89
CA ILE A 51 2.83 2.50 -4.40
C ILE A 51 2.70 2.26 -2.90
N ASP A 52 2.53 3.35 -2.14
CA ASP A 52 2.28 3.25 -0.70
C ASP A 52 0.80 3.01 -0.45
N CYS A 53 0.51 2.10 0.46
CA CYS A 53 -0.85 1.73 0.83
C CYS A 53 -1.06 1.90 2.32
N VAL A 54 -2.26 2.32 2.68
CA VAL A 54 -2.69 2.51 4.07
C VAL A 54 -3.97 1.72 4.28
N VAL A 55 -4.04 0.98 5.38
CA VAL A 55 -5.24 0.23 5.76
C VAL A 55 -5.57 0.51 7.22
N TRP A 56 -6.85 0.43 7.54
CA TRP A 56 -7.34 0.78 8.87
C TRP A 56 -8.10 -0.37 9.52
N LYS A 57 -8.10 -0.38 10.84
CA LYS A 57 -8.97 -1.20 11.68
C LYS A 57 -8.78 -2.69 11.39
N LYS A 58 -9.87 -3.43 11.23
CA LYS A 58 -9.82 -4.88 11.04
C LYS A 58 -8.96 -5.30 9.85
N LEU A 59 -9.04 -4.56 8.75
CA LEU A 59 -8.24 -4.87 7.57
C LEU A 59 -6.75 -4.69 7.85
N ALA A 60 -6.39 -3.69 8.66
CA ALA A 60 -5.00 -3.49 9.07
C ALA A 60 -4.48 -4.68 9.88
N GLU A 61 -5.29 -5.19 10.79
CA GLU A 61 -4.93 -6.36 11.60
C GLU A 61 -4.75 -7.60 10.74
N LEU A 62 -5.65 -7.80 9.77
CA LEU A 62 -5.56 -8.95 8.85
C LEU A 62 -4.29 -8.87 8.01
N CYS A 63 -3.98 -7.69 7.48
CA CYS A 63 -2.77 -7.49 6.69
C CYS A 63 -1.52 -7.78 7.52
N SER A 64 -1.48 -7.26 8.74
CA SER A 64 -0.35 -7.48 9.64
C SER A 64 -0.16 -8.96 9.94
N GLN A 65 -1.26 -9.69 10.08
CA GLN A 65 -1.22 -11.11 10.44
C GLN A 65 -0.82 -12.01 9.26
N TYR A 66 -1.30 -11.71 8.06
CA TYR A 66 -1.19 -12.64 6.93
C TYR A 66 -0.26 -12.22 5.81
N LEU A 67 0.23 -10.99 5.80
CA LEU A 67 1.10 -10.51 4.73
C LEU A 67 2.52 -10.28 5.22
N ALA A 68 3.47 -10.51 4.31
CA ALA A 68 4.88 -10.26 4.55
C ALA A 68 5.49 -9.74 3.26
N LYS A 69 6.73 -9.26 3.34
CA LYS A 69 7.49 -8.87 2.15
C LYS A 69 7.41 -9.98 1.10
N GLY A 70 7.06 -9.61 -0.12
CA GLY A 70 6.93 -10.53 -1.24
C GLY A 70 5.53 -11.09 -1.46
N SER A 71 4.63 -10.93 -0.50
CA SER A 71 3.24 -11.40 -0.66
C SER A 71 2.57 -10.67 -1.82
N LYS A 72 1.77 -11.39 -2.58
CA LYS A 72 1.01 -10.83 -3.69
C LYS A 72 -0.40 -10.50 -3.26
N VAL A 73 -0.86 -9.30 -3.60
CA VAL A 73 -2.17 -8.79 -3.20
C VAL A 73 -2.88 -8.09 -4.35
N LEU A 74 -4.20 -8.05 -4.25
CA LEU A 74 -5.04 -7.13 -5.01
C LEU A 74 -5.54 -6.09 -4.01
N VAL A 75 -5.18 -4.83 -4.24
CA VAL A 75 -5.61 -3.71 -3.39
C VAL A 75 -6.69 -2.95 -4.12
N SER A 76 -7.82 -2.75 -3.47
CA SER A 76 -8.91 -1.93 -3.98
C SER A 76 -9.19 -0.82 -3.00
N GLY A 77 -9.28 0.41 -3.48
CA GLY A 77 -9.52 1.54 -2.62
C GLY A 77 -9.56 2.85 -3.39
N ARG A 78 -9.06 3.88 -2.76
CA ARG A 78 -9.06 5.24 -3.34
C ARG A 78 -7.69 5.88 -3.18
N LEU A 79 -7.39 6.78 -4.11
CA LEU A 79 -6.18 7.58 -4.05
C LEU A 79 -6.39 8.73 -3.09
N GLN A 80 -5.40 8.97 -2.24
CA GLN A 80 -5.45 10.05 -1.27
C GLN A 80 -4.11 10.77 -1.25
N THR A 81 -4.16 12.07 -1.05
CA THR A 81 -2.94 12.85 -0.83
C THR A 81 -2.97 13.42 0.58
N ARG A 82 -1.80 13.57 1.17
CA ARG A 82 -1.65 14.27 2.43
C ARG A 82 -0.35 15.04 2.42
N ASN A 83 -0.28 16.05 3.24
CA ASN A 83 0.92 16.86 3.38
C ASN A 83 1.57 16.56 4.73
N TYR A 84 2.89 16.57 4.74
CA TYR A 84 3.64 16.50 5.99
C TYR A 84 4.81 17.46 5.91
N GLU A 85 5.33 17.81 7.07
CA GLU A 85 6.45 18.72 7.18
C GLU A 85 7.69 17.94 7.60
N THR A 86 8.79 18.16 6.87
CA THR A 86 10.06 17.53 7.20
C THR A 86 10.69 18.22 8.41
N PRO A 87 11.67 17.59 9.09
CA PRO A 87 12.40 18.25 10.18
C PRO A 87 13.04 19.56 9.77
N GLU A 88 13.37 19.72 8.49
CA GLU A 88 13.97 20.94 7.96
C GLU A 88 12.91 22.03 7.64
N GLY A 89 11.64 21.76 7.92
CA GLY A 89 10.57 22.72 7.69
C GLY A 89 10.01 22.74 6.28
N GLN A 90 10.38 21.79 5.44
CA GLN A 90 9.85 21.71 4.08
C GLN A 90 8.54 20.94 4.05
N ARG A 91 7.62 21.40 3.23
CA ARG A 91 6.35 20.71 3.03
C ARG A 91 6.49 19.69 1.91
N ARG A 92 5.99 18.47 2.17
CA ARG A 92 5.99 17.38 1.19
C ARG A 92 4.58 16.84 1.03
N LYS A 93 4.26 16.44 -0.20
CA LYS A 93 2.99 15.79 -0.51
C LYS A 93 3.24 14.30 -0.72
N VAL A 94 2.40 13.50 -0.11
CA VAL A 94 2.43 12.03 -0.27
C VAL A 94 1.17 11.60 -1.01
N TRP A 95 1.35 10.71 -1.98
CA TRP A 95 0.26 10.07 -2.71
C TRP A 95 0.20 8.63 -2.23
N GLU A 96 -0.96 8.20 -1.80
CA GLU A 96 -1.11 6.85 -1.26
C GLU A 96 -2.48 6.30 -1.58
N VAL A 97 -2.61 4.98 -1.54
CA VAL A 97 -3.89 4.30 -1.73
C VAL A 97 -4.40 3.91 -0.36
N VAL A 98 -5.59 4.40 -0.02
CA VAL A 98 -6.30 3.97 1.18
C VAL A 98 -7.11 2.75 0.77
N ALA A 99 -6.67 1.58 1.25
CA ALA A 99 -7.29 0.33 0.86
C ALA A 99 -8.61 0.13 1.59
N GLU A 100 -9.62 -0.23 0.84
CA GLU A 100 -10.94 -0.55 1.37
C GLU A 100 -11.19 -2.04 1.34
N ASP A 101 -10.49 -2.75 0.46
CA ASP A 101 -10.51 -4.20 0.37
C ASP A 101 -9.15 -4.70 -0.11
N ILE A 102 -8.73 -5.85 0.39
CA ILE A 102 -7.49 -6.49 -0.04
C ILE A 102 -7.77 -7.98 -0.19
N LYS A 103 -7.43 -8.50 -1.36
CA LYS A 103 -7.47 -9.93 -1.60
C LYS A 103 -6.05 -10.47 -1.52
N PHE A 104 -5.88 -11.50 -0.72
CA PHE A 104 -4.57 -12.13 -0.52
C PHE A 104 -4.39 -13.18 -1.60
N LEU A 105 -3.52 -12.89 -2.57
CA LEU A 105 -3.31 -13.75 -3.73
C LEU A 105 -2.20 -14.76 -3.54
N SER A 106 -1.38 -14.59 -2.50
CA SER A 106 -0.40 -15.60 -2.09
C SER A 106 -0.35 -15.62 -0.56
N LYS A 107 -0.04 -16.79 -0.03
CA LYS A 107 0.08 -16.95 1.40
C LYS A 107 1.43 -16.47 1.91
N LYS A 108 1.47 -16.05 3.16
CA LYS A 108 2.71 -15.76 3.86
C LYS A 108 3.53 -17.03 3.89
N GLN A 109 4.80 -16.95 3.46
CA GLN A 109 5.68 -18.11 3.51
C GLN A 109 6.08 -18.42 4.95
N GLU A 110 5.97 -19.68 5.30
CA GLU A 110 6.48 -20.21 6.56
C GLU A 110 7.80 -20.91 6.29
N ASP A 111 8.82 -20.55 7.04
CA ASP A 111 10.12 -21.19 6.96
C ASP A 111 10.26 -22.24 8.04
#